data_50adb9bef9d54441180e3c0540178e80
#
_entry.id   50adb9bef9d54441180e3c0540178e80
#
_cell.length_a   1.000
_cell.length_b   1.000
_cell.length_c   1.000
_cell.angle_alpha   90.00
_cell.angle_beta   90.00
_cell.angle_gamma   90.00
#
_symmetry.space_group_name_H-M   'P 1'
#
loop_
_entity.id
_entity.type
_entity.pdbx_description
1 polymer ?
#
loop_
_entity_poly.entity_id
_entity_poly.type
_entity_poly.pdbx_seq_one_letter_code
_entity_poly.pdbx_strand_id
1 'polypeptide(L)'
;AIKPIQALALIETGAANGFHLASAQIALACASHNGAITHVELVANWLARLGLSADDLVCGPSLPWTTEAQEALFKAGGAASRLHDNCSGKHAGFLTIAKHLGHPVQGYNRMDHPVQQRVIGILEQMTGMDLHDAPKGMDGCGIPVIGVPLGNLALAMARLGDPHDQPEERQKACARIRRAMAAEPYLIAGKGRFCTRVIEALGEAALVKTGAEGVYCATLTGLGLGIAIKIDDGAQRAAEAVMIRLLDRLGALTESAKGRLLNLLEPPIFSRSNEVVGVIRCTHPELALPG
;
A
#
# COMPACT_ATOMS: atom_id res chain seq x y z
N ALA A 1 4.54 -1.96 2.76
CA ALA A 1 3.54 -1.28 3.59
C ALA A 1 3.62 0.26 3.47
N ILE A 2 4.81 0.83 3.28
CA ILE A 2 5.08 2.30 3.33
C ILE A 2 4.67 3.08 2.07
N LYS A 3 4.04 2.47 1.08
CA LYS A 3 3.71 3.16 -0.19
C LYS A 3 2.88 4.45 0.00
N PRO A 4 1.94 4.56 0.95
CA PRO A 4 1.26 5.83 1.21
C PRO A 4 2.21 6.94 1.66
N ILE A 5 3.25 6.61 2.44
CA ILE A 5 4.29 7.58 2.84
C ILE A 5 5.16 7.97 1.64
N GLN A 6 5.54 7.00 0.79
CA GLN A 6 6.31 7.28 -0.43
C GLN A 6 5.53 8.16 -1.42
N ALA A 7 4.19 8.00 -1.48
CA ALA A 7 3.31 8.78 -2.34
C ALA A 7 3.17 10.25 -1.88
N LEU A 8 3.55 10.61 -0.66
CA LEU A 8 3.58 12.01 -0.22
C LEU A 8 4.47 12.86 -1.14
N ALA A 9 5.58 12.30 -1.62
CA ALA A 9 6.47 12.98 -2.57
C ALA A 9 5.74 13.43 -3.85
N LEU A 10 4.78 12.63 -4.33
CA LEU A 10 3.98 12.95 -5.53
C LEU A 10 3.10 14.18 -5.32
N ILE A 11 2.62 14.39 -4.09
CA ILE A 11 1.77 15.52 -3.73
C ILE A 11 2.63 16.76 -3.43
N GLU A 12 3.63 16.64 -2.56
CA GLU A 12 4.43 17.75 -2.05
C GLU A 12 5.32 18.40 -3.12
N THR A 13 5.73 17.67 -4.12
CA THR A 13 6.46 18.25 -5.27
C THR A 13 5.56 19.05 -6.21
N GLY A 14 4.24 18.96 -6.04
CA GLY A 14 3.29 19.52 -7.00
C GLY A 14 3.06 18.64 -8.24
N ALA A 15 3.77 17.51 -8.36
CA ALA A 15 3.70 16.64 -9.54
C ALA A 15 2.28 16.11 -9.81
N ALA A 16 1.54 15.77 -8.75
CA ALA A 16 0.15 15.34 -8.88
C ALA A 16 -0.74 16.44 -9.47
N ASN A 17 -0.50 17.70 -9.13
CA ASN A 17 -1.23 18.86 -9.69
C ASN A 17 -0.79 19.16 -11.12
N GLY A 18 0.53 19.20 -11.35
CA GLY A 18 1.11 19.49 -12.66
C GLY A 18 0.66 18.53 -13.76
N PHE A 19 0.42 17.28 -13.40
CA PHE A 19 -0.09 16.25 -14.33
C PHE A 19 -1.58 15.94 -14.14
N HIS A 20 -2.32 16.75 -13.36
CA HIS A 20 -3.77 16.60 -13.13
C HIS A 20 -4.17 15.17 -12.72
N LEU A 21 -3.44 14.60 -11.73
CA LEU A 21 -3.73 13.26 -11.25
C LEU A 21 -5.00 13.26 -10.39
N ALA A 22 -5.94 12.38 -10.74
CA ALA A 22 -7.16 12.15 -9.98
C ALA A 22 -6.89 11.21 -8.78
N SER A 23 -7.91 11.01 -7.93
CA SER A 23 -7.84 10.08 -6.79
C SER A 23 -7.41 8.69 -7.19
N ALA A 24 -7.84 8.20 -8.35
CA ALA A 24 -7.47 6.87 -8.86
C ALA A 24 -5.95 6.69 -9.03
N GLN A 25 -5.24 7.64 -9.65
CA GLN A 25 -3.78 7.54 -9.80
C GLN A 25 -3.07 7.66 -8.45
N ILE A 26 -3.55 8.54 -7.55
CA ILE A 26 -2.98 8.71 -6.21
C ILE A 26 -3.15 7.43 -5.38
N ALA A 27 -4.34 6.82 -5.40
CA ALA A 27 -4.59 5.55 -4.74
C ALA A 27 -3.68 4.44 -5.32
N LEU A 28 -3.54 4.41 -6.64
CA LEU A 28 -2.70 3.42 -7.32
C LEU A 28 -1.21 3.61 -7.00
N ALA A 29 -0.74 4.83 -6.77
CA ALA A 29 0.62 5.07 -6.25
C ALA A 29 0.83 4.44 -4.86
N CYS A 30 -0.23 4.33 -4.04
CA CYS A 30 -0.21 3.68 -2.72
C CYS A 30 -0.42 2.16 -2.78
N ALA A 31 -0.75 1.60 -3.95
CA ALA A 31 -1.27 0.25 -4.11
C ALA A 31 -0.20 -0.86 -4.00
N SER A 32 -0.67 -2.04 -3.59
CA SER A 32 -0.06 -3.32 -3.93
C SER A 32 -1.15 -4.16 -4.61
N HIS A 33 -1.44 -3.78 -5.85
CA HIS A 33 -2.58 -4.30 -6.59
C HIS A 33 -2.35 -5.71 -7.12
N ASN A 34 -3.43 -6.38 -7.47
CA ASN A 34 -3.40 -7.76 -7.97
C ASN A 34 -3.16 -7.90 -9.48
N GLY A 35 -2.87 -6.81 -10.19
CA GLY A 35 -2.62 -6.85 -11.64
C GLY A 35 -3.85 -7.14 -12.51
N ALA A 36 -5.08 -6.90 -12.00
CA ALA A 36 -6.29 -7.00 -12.81
C ALA A 36 -6.32 -5.95 -13.92
N ILE A 37 -7.10 -6.20 -14.97
CA ILE A 37 -7.14 -5.35 -16.17
C ILE A 37 -7.35 -3.86 -15.84
N THR A 38 -8.22 -3.54 -14.89
CA THR A 38 -8.45 -2.16 -14.45
C THR A 38 -7.19 -1.47 -13.95
N HIS A 39 -6.33 -2.18 -13.19
CA HIS A 39 -5.05 -1.64 -12.71
C HIS A 39 -4.10 -1.42 -13.87
N VAL A 40 -3.97 -2.42 -14.76
CA VAL A 40 -3.09 -2.40 -15.92
C VAL A 40 -3.42 -1.24 -16.85
N GLU A 41 -4.69 -1.09 -17.23
CA GLU A 41 -5.15 -0.01 -18.10
C GLU A 41 -4.93 1.37 -17.48
N LEU A 42 -5.19 1.51 -16.17
CA LEU A 42 -4.98 2.78 -15.48
C LEU A 42 -3.51 3.16 -15.43
N VAL A 43 -2.59 2.20 -15.18
CA VAL A 43 -1.15 2.47 -15.23
C VAL A 43 -0.69 2.78 -16.65
N ALA A 44 -1.13 2.01 -17.65
CA ALA A 44 -0.78 2.22 -19.04
C ALA A 44 -1.20 3.62 -19.53
N ASN A 45 -2.44 4.01 -19.26
CA ASN A 45 -2.97 5.32 -19.60
C ASN A 45 -2.22 6.44 -18.84
N TRP A 46 -1.85 6.21 -17.58
CA TRP A 46 -1.06 7.18 -16.82
C TRP A 46 0.31 7.39 -17.44
N LEU A 47 1.05 6.32 -17.76
CA LEU A 47 2.35 6.38 -18.42
C LEU A 47 2.27 7.07 -19.79
N ALA A 48 1.27 6.74 -20.59
CA ALA A 48 1.05 7.37 -21.90
C ALA A 48 0.89 8.91 -21.79
N ARG A 49 0.16 9.39 -20.77
CA ARG A 49 0.03 10.85 -20.49
C ARG A 49 1.35 11.49 -20.09
N LEU A 50 2.34 10.74 -19.60
CA LEU A 50 3.69 11.19 -19.31
C LEU A 50 4.60 11.14 -20.56
N GLY A 51 4.12 10.60 -21.67
CA GLY A 51 4.94 10.27 -22.84
C GLY A 51 5.90 9.09 -22.57
N LEU A 52 5.48 8.14 -21.74
CA LEU A 52 6.22 6.97 -21.31
C LEU A 52 5.43 5.68 -21.62
N SER A 53 6.09 4.54 -21.46
CA SER A 53 5.51 3.21 -21.70
C SER A 53 5.83 2.25 -20.56
N ALA A 54 5.40 1.00 -20.69
CA ALA A 54 5.75 -0.07 -19.74
C ALA A 54 7.26 -0.33 -19.69
N ASP A 55 8.01 -0.02 -20.75
CA ASP A 55 9.46 -0.24 -20.80
C ASP A 55 10.23 0.71 -19.88
N ASP A 56 9.64 1.84 -19.53
CA ASP A 56 10.21 2.80 -18.57
C ASP A 56 10.06 2.36 -17.11
N LEU A 57 9.23 1.35 -16.83
CA LEU A 57 9.11 0.78 -15.50
C LEU A 57 10.29 -0.15 -15.19
N VAL A 58 10.94 0.02 -14.04
CA VAL A 58 12.03 -0.89 -13.62
C VAL A 58 11.52 -2.12 -12.84
N CYS A 59 10.25 -2.11 -12.37
CA CYS A 59 9.66 -3.33 -11.84
C CYS A 59 9.56 -4.42 -12.91
N GLY A 60 9.77 -5.67 -12.50
CA GLY A 60 9.78 -6.80 -13.43
C GLY A 60 8.38 -7.16 -13.93
N PRO A 61 8.29 -7.96 -15.01
CA PRO A 61 7.01 -8.52 -15.42
C PRO A 61 6.48 -9.47 -14.35
N SER A 62 5.18 -9.41 -14.11
CA SER A 62 4.48 -10.26 -13.14
C SER A 62 3.19 -10.79 -13.76
N LEU A 63 2.73 -11.96 -13.32
CA LEU A 63 1.37 -12.41 -13.59
C LEU A 63 0.39 -11.74 -12.61
N PRO A 64 -0.86 -11.53 -13.02
CA PRO A 64 -1.92 -11.16 -12.08
C PRO A 64 -1.99 -12.16 -10.90
N TRP A 65 -2.40 -11.71 -9.73
CA TRP A 65 -2.37 -12.54 -8.52
C TRP A 65 -3.56 -13.49 -8.39
N THR A 66 -4.63 -13.27 -9.14
CA THR A 66 -5.81 -14.15 -9.10
C THR A 66 -5.87 -15.05 -10.31
N THR A 67 -6.31 -16.28 -10.12
CA THR A 67 -6.48 -17.27 -11.20
C THR A 67 -7.39 -16.73 -12.31
N GLU A 68 -8.50 -16.06 -11.94
CA GLU A 68 -9.45 -15.50 -12.91
C GLU A 68 -8.79 -14.44 -13.80
N ALA A 69 -7.94 -13.59 -13.20
CA ALA A 69 -7.24 -12.55 -13.97
C ALA A 69 -6.14 -13.14 -14.86
N GLN A 70 -5.46 -14.22 -14.41
CA GLN A 70 -4.48 -14.95 -15.22
C GLN A 70 -5.17 -15.64 -16.41
N GLU A 71 -6.27 -16.33 -16.16
CA GLU A 71 -7.05 -16.97 -17.22
C GLU A 71 -7.57 -15.97 -18.24
N ALA A 72 -8.10 -14.82 -17.78
CA ALA A 72 -8.56 -13.75 -18.66
C ALA A 72 -7.42 -13.22 -19.53
N LEU A 73 -6.23 -13.00 -18.94
CA LEU A 73 -5.03 -12.57 -19.66
C LEU A 73 -4.65 -13.57 -20.76
N PHE A 74 -4.54 -14.85 -20.43
CA PHE A 74 -4.15 -15.89 -21.39
C PHE A 74 -5.21 -16.14 -22.47
N LYS A 75 -6.50 -16.11 -22.11
CA LYS A 75 -7.60 -16.23 -23.10
C LYS A 75 -7.60 -15.07 -24.11
N ALA A 76 -7.15 -13.88 -23.69
CA ALA A 76 -6.96 -12.73 -24.55
C ALA A 76 -5.66 -12.78 -25.38
N GLY A 77 -4.88 -13.86 -25.30
CA GLY A 77 -3.56 -13.96 -25.96
C GLY A 77 -2.47 -13.06 -25.37
N GLY A 78 -2.71 -12.52 -24.17
CA GLY A 78 -1.80 -11.64 -23.48
C GLY A 78 -0.70 -12.38 -22.73
N ALA A 79 0.32 -11.65 -22.27
CA ALA A 79 1.42 -12.15 -21.48
C ALA A 79 1.68 -11.27 -20.25
N ALA A 80 2.41 -11.83 -19.27
CA ALA A 80 2.89 -11.07 -18.12
C ALA A 80 3.68 -9.84 -18.59
N SER A 81 3.44 -8.69 -17.98
CA SER A 81 4.13 -7.44 -18.28
C SER A 81 4.46 -6.68 -16.99
N ARG A 82 5.28 -5.65 -17.10
CA ARG A 82 5.63 -4.75 -15.99
C ARG A 82 4.41 -3.99 -15.44
N LEU A 83 3.37 -3.81 -16.26
CA LEU A 83 2.11 -3.20 -15.84
C LEU A 83 1.35 -4.04 -14.80
N HIS A 84 1.51 -5.38 -14.84
CA HIS A 84 0.88 -6.30 -13.90
C HIS A 84 1.60 -6.37 -12.54
N ASP A 85 2.84 -5.86 -12.44
CA ASP A 85 3.56 -5.79 -11.17
C ASP A 85 2.76 -4.97 -10.15
N ASN A 86 2.62 -5.48 -8.94
CA ASN A 86 1.83 -4.86 -7.87
C ASN A 86 2.32 -3.47 -7.46
N CYS A 87 3.53 -3.07 -7.88
CA CYS A 87 4.14 -1.79 -7.62
C CYS A 87 4.08 -0.83 -8.84
N SER A 88 3.55 -1.25 -9.99
CA SER A 88 3.59 -0.45 -11.22
C SER A 88 3.00 0.96 -11.04
N GLY A 89 1.93 1.11 -10.26
CA GLY A 89 1.36 2.41 -9.92
C GLY A 89 2.30 3.30 -9.08
N LYS A 90 3.02 2.72 -8.11
CA LYS A 90 4.06 3.44 -7.36
C LYS A 90 5.19 3.92 -8.29
N HIS A 91 5.63 3.07 -9.22
CA HIS A 91 6.65 3.41 -10.19
C HIS A 91 6.18 4.52 -11.14
N ALA A 92 4.92 4.47 -11.62
CA ALA A 92 4.33 5.56 -12.39
C ALA A 92 4.34 6.89 -11.60
N GLY A 93 4.08 6.83 -10.28
CA GLY A 93 4.20 7.97 -9.38
C GLY A 93 5.62 8.55 -9.34
N PHE A 94 6.66 7.73 -9.20
CA PHE A 94 8.06 8.19 -9.21
C PHE A 94 8.46 8.77 -10.56
N LEU A 95 8.05 8.16 -11.67
CA LEU A 95 8.27 8.70 -13.01
C LEU A 95 7.56 10.05 -13.20
N THR A 96 6.36 10.22 -12.63
CA THR A 96 5.66 11.52 -12.64
C THR A 96 6.47 12.60 -11.91
N ILE A 97 7.03 12.27 -10.74
CA ILE A 97 7.88 13.19 -9.99
C ILE A 97 9.13 13.56 -10.81
N ALA A 98 9.81 12.57 -11.40
CA ALA A 98 11.00 12.79 -12.23
C ALA A 98 10.69 13.75 -13.40
N LYS A 99 9.60 13.49 -14.13
CA LYS A 99 9.16 14.33 -15.26
C LYS A 99 8.80 15.75 -14.80
N HIS A 100 8.09 15.88 -13.67
CA HIS A 100 7.67 17.18 -13.15
C HIS A 100 8.86 18.06 -12.76
N LEU A 101 9.88 17.46 -12.14
CA LEU A 101 11.05 18.17 -11.65
C LEU A 101 12.18 18.28 -12.68
N GLY A 102 11.98 17.78 -13.91
CA GLY A 102 12.99 17.81 -14.96
C GLY A 102 14.18 16.88 -14.70
N HIS A 103 14.00 15.86 -13.85
CA HIS A 103 15.04 14.85 -13.62
C HIS A 103 14.99 13.74 -14.67
N PRO A 104 16.12 13.05 -14.95
CA PRO A 104 16.11 11.86 -15.81
C PRO A 104 15.11 10.83 -15.35
N VAL A 105 14.39 10.21 -16.28
CA VAL A 105 13.52 9.06 -15.95
C VAL A 105 14.32 7.78 -15.78
N GLN A 106 15.47 7.65 -16.45
CA GLN A 106 16.38 6.52 -16.29
C GLN A 106 17.03 6.57 -14.89
N GLY A 107 17.09 5.42 -14.24
CA GLY A 107 17.71 5.29 -12.92
C GLY A 107 16.90 5.91 -11.76
N TYR A 108 15.63 6.26 -11.99
CA TYR A 108 14.76 6.81 -10.94
C TYR A 108 14.64 5.90 -9.70
N ASN A 109 15.02 4.65 -9.82
CA ASN A 109 15.05 3.65 -8.77
C ASN A 109 16.39 3.59 -8.01
N ARG A 110 17.40 4.34 -8.39
CA ARG A 110 18.71 4.35 -7.72
C ARG A 110 18.62 5.15 -6.43
N MET A 111 19.36 4.70 -5.40
CA MET A 111 19.41 5.38 -4.11
C MET A 111 19.81 6.85 -4.22
N ASP A 112 20.76 7.16 -5.09
CA ASP A 112 21.32 8.50 -5.32
C ASP A 112 20.43 9.38 -6.24
N HIS A 113 19.37 8.82 -6.82
CA HIS A 113 18.49 9.59 -7.69
C HIS A 113 17.65 10.60 -6.89
N PRO A 114 17.47 11.86 -7.38
CA PRO A 114 16.74 12.90 -6.63
C PRO A 114 15.33 12.51 -6.17
N VAL A 115 14.61 11.69 -6.94
CA VAL A 115 13.29 11.17 -6.55
C VAL A 115 13.41 10.30 -5.31
N GLN A 116 14.37 9.38 -5.24
CA GLN A 116 14.54 8.49 -4.08
C GLN A 116 15.08 9.27 -2.86
N GLN A 117 15.98 10.22 -3.06
CA GLN A 117 16.48 11.09 -1.99
C GLN A 117 15.32 11.87 -1.35
N ARG A 118 14.39 12.37 -2.14
CA ARG A 118 13.19 13.05 -1.62
C ARG A 118 12.29 12.09 -0.83
N VAL A 119 12.08 10.89 -1.33
CA VAL A 119 11.30 9.85 -0.65
C VAL A 119 11.93 9.47 0.69
N ILE A 120 13.27 9.34 0.72
CA ILE A 120 14.02 9.05 1.96
C ILE A 120 13.85 10.20 2.98
N GLY A 121 14.03 11.45 2.57
CA GLY A 121 13.83 12.59 3.47
C GLY A 121 12.41 12.70 4.02
N ILE A 122 11.39 12.34 3.22
CA ILE A 122 10.01 12.22 3.72
C ILE A 122 9.89 11.08 4.74
N LEU A 123 10.51 9.94 4.45
CA LEU A 123 10.47 8.79 5.36
C LEU A 123 11.15 9.12 6.70
N GLU A 124 12.29 9.82 6.68
CA GLU A 124 12.98 10.31 7.88
C GLU A 124 12.05 11.17 8.75
N GLN A 125 11.40 12.15 8.14
CA GLN A 125 10.50 13.05 8.85
C GLN A 125 9.27 12.31 9.40
N MET A 126 8.69 11.40 8.62
CA MET A 126 7.51 10.64 9.04
C MET A 126 7.82 9.61 10.13
N THR A 127 8.99 8.98 10.08
CA THR A 127 9.44 8.01 11.10
C THR A 127 10.06 8.65 12.32
N GLY A 128 10.48 9.93 12.22
CA GLY A 128 11.22 10.63 13.27
C GLY A 128 12.63 10.08 13.47
N MET A 129 13.27 9.55 12.41
CA MET A 129 14.59 8.94 12.45
C MET A 129 15.50 9.54 11.40
N ASP A 130 16.79 9.65 11.73
CA ASP A 130 17.85 9.75 10.73
C ASP A 130 18.05 8.35 10.10
N LEU A 131 17.94 8.28 8.78
CA LEU A 131 18.09 7.04 8.02
C LEU A 131 19.44 6.92 7.33
N HIS A 132 20.38 7.83 7.62
CA HIS A 132 21.72 7.82 7.01
C HIS A 132 22.43 6.49 7.22
N ASP A 133 22.46 5.98 8.45
CA ASP A 133 23.12 4.73 8.81
C ASP A 133 22.17 3.53 8.92
N ALA A 134 20.88 3.72 8.58
CA ALA A 134 19.92 2.63 8.61
C ALA A 134 20.29 1.54 7.57
N PRO A 135 20.02 0.25 7.85
CA PRO A 135 20.23 -0.82 6.89
C PRO A 135 19.46 -0.54 5.58
N LYS A 136 20.14 -0.73 4.46
CA LYS A 136 19.58 -0.48 3.13
C LYS A 136 19.63 -1.74 2.29
N GLY A 137 18.62 -1.92 1.45
CA GLY A 137 18.51 -3.01 0.51
C GLY A 137 17.75 -2.60 -0.75
N MET A 138 17.41 -3.59 -1.55
CA MET A 138 16.59 -3.43 -2.75
C MET A 138 15.31 -4.23 -2.60
N ASP A 139 14.15 -3.58 -2.79
CA ASP A 139 12.84 -4.24 -2.83
C ASP A 139 12.71 -5.11 -4.08
N GLY A 140 11.83 -6.11 -4.05
CA GLY A 140 11.57 -6.99 -5.18
C GLY A 140 11.14 -6.27 -6.46
N CYS A 141 10.62 -5.06 -6.36
CA CYS A 141 10.28 -4.21 -7.51
C CYS A 141 11.44 -3.29 -7.98
N GLY A 142 12.65 -3.43 -7.39
CA GLY A 142 13.84 -2.71 -7.84
C GLY A 142 13.98 -1.29 -7.30
N ILE A 143 13.30 -0.91 -6.21
CA ILE A 143 13.54 0.38 -5.53
C ILE A 143 14.28 0.19 -4.21
N PRO A 144 14.92 1.25 -3.66
CA PRO A 144 15.52 1.18 -2.34
C PRO A 144 14.51 0.82 -1.25
N VAL A 145 14.92 -0.05 -0.34
CA VAL A 145 14.23 -0.34 0.92
C VAL A 145 15.15 -0.02 2.08
N ILE A 146 14.61 0.54 3.15
CA ILE A 146 15.36 1.00 4.30
C ILE A 146 14.78 0.33 5.54
N GLY A 147 15.67 -0.18 6.40
CA GLY A 147 15.29 -0.77 7.68
C GLY A 147 14.80 0.32 8.64
N VAL A 148 13.60 0.12 9.19
CA VAL A 148 12.97 1.03 10.15
C VAL A 148 12.45 0.20 11.31
N PRO A 149 12.72 0.57 12.57
CA PRO A 149 12.12 -0.09 13.73
C PRO A 149 10.59 -0.04 13.64
N LEU A 150 9.95 -1.11 14.13
CA LEU A 150 8.50 -1.27 14.01
C LEU A 150 7.72 -0.12 14.66
N GLY A 151 8.19 0.37 15.81
CA GLY A 151 7.59 1.53 16.49
C GLY A 151 7.64 2.82 15.65
N ASN A 152 8.77 3.08 14.98
CA ASN A 152 8.91 4.25 14.10
C ASN A 152 8.07 4.11 12.81
N LEU A 153 7.89 2.88 12.33
CA LEU A 153 6.95 2.62 11.23
C LEU A 153 5.51 2.88 11.64
N ALA A 154 5.12 2.48 12.88
CA ALA A 154 3.82 2.80 13.45
C ALA A 154 3.64 4.32 13.62
N LEU A 155 4.67 5.05 14.09
CA LEU A 155 4.66 6.51 14.17
C LEU A 155 4.41 7.16 12.81
N ALA A 156 5.07 6.69 11.75
CA ALA A 156 4.85 7.20 10.40
C ALA A 156 3.39 7.02 9.95
N MET A 157 2.76 5.90 10.32
CA MET A 157 1.35 5.65 10.03
C MET A 157 0.42 6.50 10.92
N ALA A 158 0.76 6.75 12.17
CA ALA A 158 0.04 7.69 13.03
C ALA A 158 0.05 9.10 12.41
N ARG A 159 1.21 9.59 12.01
CA ARG A 159 1.38 10.89 11.32
C ARG A 159 0.65 10.96 9.97
N LEU A 160 0.51 9.86 9.26
CA LEU A 160 -0.34 9.83 8.06
C LEU A 160 -1.81 10.07 8.43
N GLY A 161 -2.27 9.53 9.57
CA GLY A 161 -3.64 9.68 10.07
C GLY A 161 -3.90 11.05 10.69
N ASP A 162 -3.00 11.49 11.54
CA ASP A 162 -3.05 12.77 12.25
C ASP A 162 -1.69 13.49 12.15
N PRO A 163 -1.48 14.30 11.11
CA PRO A 163 -0.21 14.97 10.83
C PRO A 163 -0.08 16.34 11.53
N HIS A 164 -0.70 16.57 12.69
CA HIS A 164 -0.72 17.88 13.36
C HIS A 164 0.70 18.40 13.73
N ASP A 165 1.65 17.50 13.96
CA ASP A 165 3.05 17.81 14.24
C ASP A 165 3.90 18.05 12.97
N GLN A 166 3.28 17.97 11.80
CA GLN A 166 3.98 18.10 10.51
C GLN A 166 3.72 19.47 9.88
N PRO A 167 4.60 19.94 8.97
CA PRO A 167 4.38 21.16 8.20
C PRO A 167 3.03 21.15 7.46
N GLU A 168 2.42 22.31 7.26
CA GLU A 168 1.10 22.47 6.65
C GLU A 168 0.97 21.75 5.29
N GLU A 169 1.99 21.84 4.44
CA GLU A 169 1.99 21.17 3.13
C GLU A 169 1.96 19.64 3.26
N ARG A 170 2.67 19.10 4.27
CA ARG A 170 2.62 17.67 4.62
C ARG A 170 1.24 17.27 5.13
N GLN A 171 0.61 18.09 5.96
CA GLN A 171 -0.75 17.86 6.46
C GLN A 171 -1.75 17.76 5.29
N LYS A 172 -1.67 18.70 4.34
CA LYS A 172 -2.49 18.68 3.11
C LYS A 172 -2.22 17.42 2.27
N ALA A 173 -0.96 17.03 2.12
CA ALA A 173 -0.57 15.83 1.38
C ALA A 173 -1.11 14.57 2.04
N CYS A 174 -0.98 14.41 3.35
CA CYS A 174 -1.55 13.29 4.11
C CYS A 174 -3.06 13.20 3.92
N ALA A 175 -3.78 14.31 4.05
CA ALA A 175 -5.23 14.35 3.85
C ALA A 175 -5.62 13.94 2.43
N ARG A 176 -4.87 14.35 1.40
CA ARG A 176 -5.12 13.98 0.01
C ARG A 176 -4.88 12.49 -0.25
N ILE A 177 -3.82 11.93 0.32
CA ILE A 177 -3.52 10.48 0.25
C ILE A 177 -4.65 9.68 0.91
N ARG A 178 -5.05 10.04 2.14
CA ARG A 178 -6.13 9.34 2.85
C ARG A 178 -7.42 9.33 2.05
N ARG A 179 -7.86 10.50 1.58
CA ARG A 179 -9.07 10.63 0.75
C ARG A 179 -9.01 9.79 -0.52
N ALA A 180 -7.85 9.78 -1.21
CA ALA A 180 -7.68 8.99 -2.42
C ALA A 180 -7.77 7.48 -2.13
N MET A 181 -7.12 7.01 -1.07
CA MET A 181 -7.19 5.59 -0.68
C MET A 181 -8.60 5.17 -0.27
N ALA A 182 -9.33 6.02 0.46
CA ALA A 182 -10.70 5.74 0.90
C ALA A 182 -11.71 5.79 -0.25
N ALA A 183 -11.50 6.69 -1.24
CA ALA A 183 -12.36 6.80 -2.40
C ALA A 183 -12.19 5.63 -3.40
N GLU A 184 -11.01 5.03 -3.44
CA GLU A 184 -10.62 4.03 -4.44
C GLU A 184 -10.07 2.74 -3.80
N PRO A 185 -10.81 2.10 -2.87
CA PRO A 185 -10.30 0.94 -2.11
C PRO A 185 -9.95 -0.25 -3.00
N TYR A 186 -10.70 -0.47 -4.10
CA TYR A 186 -10.40 -1.51 -5.08
C TYR A 186 -9.00 -1.34 -5.68
N LEU A 187 -8.59 -0.11 -5.99
CA LEU A 187 -7.29 0.17 -6.61
C LEU A 187 -6.12 -0.10 -5.66
N ILE A 188 -6.33 -0.11 -4.34
CA ILE A 188 -5.28 -0.38 -3.34
C ILE A 188 -4.77 -1.82 -3.42
N ALA A 189 -5.65 -2.78 -3.69
CA ALA A 189 -5.26 -4.21 -3.66
C ALA A 189 -5.97 -5.08 -4.69
N GLY A 190 -7.24 -4.81 -5.02
CA GLY A 190 -8.08 -5.59 -5.92
C GLY A 190 -9.24 -6.29 -5.19
N LYS A 191 -10.12 -6.90 -5.98
CA LYS A 191 -11.35 -7.54 -5.51
C LYS A 191 -11.08 -8.55 -4.40
N GLY A 192 -11.82 -8.44 -3.31
CA GLY A 192 -11.81 -9.41 -2.21
C GLY A 192 -10.56 -9.40 -1.33
N ARG A 193 -9.53 -8.62 -1.67
CA ARG A 193 -8.32 -8.49 -0.87
C ARG A 193 -8.61 -7.81 0.47
N PHE A 194 -7.87 -8.18 1.50
CA PHE A 194 -8.04 -7.66 2.86
C PHE A 194 -8.03 -6.12 2.91
N CYS A 195 -7.03 -5.47 2.29
CA CYS A 195 -6.96 -4.00 2.26
C CYS A 195 -8.22 -3.39 1.65
N THR A 196 -8.68 -3.91 0.50
CA THR A 196 -9.90 -3.45 -0.17
C THR A 196 -11.10 -3.55 0.75
N ARG A 197 -11.33 -4.73 1.32
CA ARG A 197 -12.49 -4.99 2.19
C ARG A 197 -12.52 -4.13 3.45
N VAL A 198 -11.38 -3.96 4.10
CA VAL A 198 -11.29 -3.12 5.31
C VAL A 198 -11.52 -1.65 4.98
N ILE A 199 -10.91 -1.14 3.91
CA ILE A 199 -11.08 0.27 3.51
C ILE A 199 -12.51 0.51 3.02
N GLU A 200 -13.14 -0.41 2.28
CA GLU A 200 -14.57 -0.33 1.91
C GLU A 200 -15.48 -0.29 3.14
N ALA A 201 -15.10 -0.98 4.22
CA ALA A 201 -15.90 -1.03 5.43
C ALA A 201 -15.75 0.21 6.31
N LEU A 202 -14.56 0.81 6.36
CA LEU A 202 -14.19 1.83 7.34
C LEU A 202 -13.90 3.20 6.72
N GLY A 203 -13.69 3.30 5.41
CA GLY A 203 -13.33 4.55 4.73
C GLY A 203 -12.04 5.15 5.30
N GLU A 204 -12.03 6.48 5.47
CA GLU A 204 -10.88 7.20 6.05
C GLU A 204 -10.64 6.90 7.53
N ALA A 205 -11.61 6.33 8.26
CA ALA A 205 -11.45 6.04 9.69
C ALA A 205 -10.32 5.04 9.94
N ALA A 206 -10.14 4.06 9.04
CA ALA A 206 -9.01 3.14 9.10
C ALA A 206 -8.52 2.75 7.69
N LEU A 207 -7.31 3.13 7.37
CA LEU A 207 -6.64 2.76 6.12
C LEU A 207 -5.57 1.72 6.43
N VAL A 208 -5.64 0.58 5.78
CA VAL A 208 -4.71 -0.53 5.97
C VAL A 208 -3.85 -0.76 4.73
N LYS A 209 -2.61 -1.19 4.93
CA LYS A 209 -1.69 -1.43 3.82
C LYS A 209 -0.80 -2.64 4.07
N THR A 210 -0.90 -3.62 3.19
CA THR A 210 -0.02 -4.78 3.16
C THR A 210 1.40 -4.40 2.74
N GLY A 211 2.39 -5.11 3.28
CA GLY A 211 3.77 -5.18 2.81
C GLY A 211 4.14 -6.60 2.43
N ALA A 212 5.38 -6.82 2.01
CA ALA A 212 5.97 -8.14 1.87
C ALA A 212 6.31 -8.75 3.24
N GLU A 213 6.60 -10.04 3.29
CA GLU A 213 7.17 -10.75 4.45
C GLU A 213 6.37 -10.56 5.75
N GLY A 214 5.04 -10.61 5.67
CA GLY A 214 4.17 -10.46 6.84
C GLY A 214 4.18 -9.08 7.49
N VAL A 215 4.64 -8.05 6.79
CA VAL A 215 4.52 -6.66 7.24
C VAL A 215 3.13 -6.13 6.91
N TYR A 216 2.47 -5.55 7.89
CA TYR A 216 1.19 -4.88 7.71
C TYR A 216 1.14 -3.57 8.49
N CYS A 217 0.55 -2.53 7.92
CA CYS A 217 0.39 -1.25 8.58
C CYS A 217 -1.05 -0.76 8.50
N ALA A 218 -1.45 0.08 9.47
CA ALA A 218 -2.70 0.80 9.43
C ALA A 218 -2.53 2.21 10.01
N THR A 219 -3.40 3.12 9.58
CA THR A 219 -3.63 4.41 10.24
C THR A 219 -5.08 4.48 10.70
N LEU A 220 -5.30 4.89 11.95
CA LEU A 220 -6.60 5.09 12.59
C LEU A 220 -6.79 6.58 12.82
N THR A 221 -7.43 7.25 11.85
CA THR A 221 -7.48 8.72 11.77
C THR A 221 -8.17 9.34 12.99
N GLY A 222 -9.32 8.77 13.42
CA GLY A 222 -10.08 9.29 14.56
C GLY A 222 -9.41 9.07 15.92
N LEU A 223 -8.40 8.20 15.99
CA LEU A 223 -7.67 7.87 17.22
C LEU A 223 -6.25 8.46 17.24
N GLY A 224 -5.77 9.05 16.13
CA GLY A 224 -4.39 9.49 16.01
C GLY A 224 -3.36 8.35 16.13
N LEU A 225 -3.76 7.10 15.84
CA LEU A 225 -2.93 5.93 16.03
C LEU A 225 -2.41 5.37 14.71
N GLY A 226 -1.19 4.86 14.74
CA GLY A 226 -0.61 4.01 13.69
C GLY A 226 -0.34 2.61 14.20
N ILE A 227 -0.54 1.63 13.35
CA ILE A 227 -0.25 0.22 13.62
C ILE A 227 0.83 -0.26 12.66
N ALA A 228 1.79 -1.00 13.17
CA ALA A 228 2.75 -1.74 12.36
C ALA A 228 2.92 -3.16 12.92
N ILE A 229 2.84 -4.15 12.04
CA ILE A 229 2.95 -5.57 12.38
C ILE A 229 4.08 -6.17 11.54
N LYS A 230 4.85 -7.07 12.13
CA LYS A 230 5.77 -7.99 11.45
C LYS A 230 5.52 -9.40 11.95
N ILE A 231 5.26 -10.32 11.06
CA ILE A 231 5.13 -11.75 11.34
C ILE A 231 6.47 -12.41 11.01
N ASP A 232 7.04 -13.18 11.92
CA ASP A 232 8.40 -13.70 11.80
C ASP A 232 8.58 -14.64 10.60
N ASP A 233 7.61 -15.53 10.36
CA ASP A 233 7.60 -16.44 9.21
C ASP A 233 7.17 -15.79 7.89
N GLY A 234 6.83 -14.49 7.91
CA GLY A 234 6.37 -13.77 6.73
C GLY A 234 4.93 -14.06 6.30
N ALA A 235 4.17 -14.85 7.04
CA ALA A 235 2.83 -15.28 6.64
C ALA A 235 1.82 -14.14 6.60
N GLN A 236 1.37 -13.77 5.41
CA GLN A 236 0.36 -12.73 5.21
C GLN A 236 -0.96 -13.05 5.94
N ARG A 237 -1.40 -14.33 5.93
CA ARG A 237 -2.61 -14.76 6.62
C ARG A 237 -2.59 -14.46 8.13
N ALA A 238 -1.41 -14.58 8.76
CA ALA A 238 -1.25 -14.25 10.16
C ALA A 238 -1.29 -12.73 10.39
N ALA A 239 -0.64 -11.95 9.52
CA ALA A 239 -0.66 -10.49 9.59
C ALA A 239 -2.08 -9.92 9.45
N GLU A 240 -2.89 -10.47 8.54
CA GLU A 240 -4.28 -10.07 8.34
C GLU A 240 -5.15 -10.42 9.56
N ALA A 241 -4.99 -11.62 10.14
CA ALA A 241 -5.71 -12.02 11.34
C ALA A 241 -5.34 -11.17 12.56
N VAL A 242 -4.06 -10.80 12.72
CA VAL A 242 -3.62 -9.89 13.78
C VAL A 242 -4.16 -8.47 13.54
N MET A 243 -4.09 -7.98 12.30
CA MET A 243 -4.55 -6.62 11.96
C MET A 243 -6.03 -6.44 12.27
N ILE A 244 -6.90 -7.34 11.82
CA ILE A 244 -8.33 -7.20 12.07
C ILE A 244 -8.66 -7.26 13.55
N ARG A 245 -7.92 -8.05 14.34
CA ARG A 245 -8.06 -8.10 15.79
C ARG A 245 -7.64 -6.82 16.48
N LEU A 246 -6.54 -6.22 16.05
CA LEU A 246 -6.12 -4.91 16.56
C LEU A 246 -7.16 -3.84 16.24
N LEU A 247 -7.72 -3.82 15.03
CA LEU A 247 -8.77 -2.88 14.64
C LEU A 247 -10.02 -3.05 15.53
N ASP A 248 -10.40 -4.30 15.84
CA ASP A 248 -11.53 -4.60 16.75
C ASP A 248 -11.24 -4.14 18.19
N ARG A 249 -10.08 -4.53 18.73
CA ARG A 249 -9.69 -4.18 20.10
C ARG A 249 -9.51 -2.68 20.34
N LEU A 250 -9.06 -1.95 19.33
CA LEU A 250 -8.92 -0.49 19.39
C LEU A 250 -10.24 0.25 19.14
N GLY A 251 -11.35 -0.47 18.96
CA GLY A 251 -12.67 0.13 18.74
C GLY A 251 -12.84 0.76 17.34
N ALA A 252 -11.97 0.43 16.39
CA ALA A 252 -12.07 0.95 15.03
C ALA A 252 -13.18 0.27 14.20
N LEU A 253 -13.62 -0.93 14.60
CA LEU A 253 -14.71 -1.64 13.94
C LEU A 253 -16.06 -1.24 14.54
N THR A 254 -16.89 -0.53 13.77
CA THR A 254 -18.30 -0.34 14.11
C THR A 254 -19.06 -1.67 13.98
N GLU A 255 -20.23 -1.80 14.61
CA GLU A 255 -21.05 -3.01 14.50
C GLU A 255 -21.39 -3.36 13.04
N SER A 256 -21.69 -2.36 12.22
CA SER A 256 -21.91 -2.54 10.78
C SER A 256 -20.65 -3.07 10.06
N ALA A 257 -19.48 -2.55 10.41
CA ALA A 257 -18.21 -3.02 9.83
C ALA A 257 -17.87 -4.45 10.30
N LYS A 258 -18.14 -4.79 11.58
CA LYS A 258 -17.97 -6.15 12.09
C LYS A 258 -18.80 -7.15 11.29
N GLY A 259 -20.07 -6.84 11.01
CA GLY A 259 -20.93 -7.70 10.19
C GLY A 259 -20.35 -7.97 8.80
N ARG A 260 -19.80 -6.94 8.15
CA ARG A 260 -19.19 -7.06 6.81
C ARG A 260 -17.83 -7.78 6.81
N LEU A 261 -17.09 -7.74 7.92
CA LEU A 261 -15.74 -8.26 8.06
C LEU A 261 -15.66 -9.52 8.96
N LEU A 262 -16.80 -10.08 9.35
CA LEU A 262 -16.90 -11.18 10.34
C LEU A 262 -15.98 -12.36 9.97
N ASN A 263 -15.97 -12.77 8.72
CA ASN A 263 -15.13 -13.86 8.24
C ASN A 263 -13.61 -13.55 8.17
N LEU A 264 -13.20 -12.31 8.42
CA LEU A 264 -11.80 -11.95 8.59
C LEU A 264 -11.33 -12.05 10.04
N LEU A 265 -12.26 -11.99 11.01
CA LEU A 265 -11.93 -12.12 12.45
C LEU A 265 -11.41 -13.51 12.81
N GLU A 266 -11.98 -14.54 12.20
CA GLU A 266 -11.55 -15.94 12.27
C GLU A 266 -11.65 -16.58 10.87
N PRO A 267 -10.67 -16.31 9.99
CA PRO A 267 -10.73 -16.81 8.63
C PRO A 267 -10.75 -18.35 8.60
N PRO A 268 -11.71 -18.98 7.90
CA PRO A 268 -11.74 -20.41 7.76
C PRO A 268 -10.59 -20.94 6.88
N ILE A 269 -10.13 -22.14 7.20
CA ILE A 269 -9.21 -22.90 6.38
C ILE A 269 -10.05 -23.93 5.63
N PHE A 270 -9.94 -23.95 4.30
CA PHE A 270 -10.68 -24.86 3.44
C PHE A 270 -9.79 -26.02 2.96
N SER A 271 -10.37 -27.21 2.87
CA SER A 271 -9.81 -28.33 2.14
C SER A 271 -9.88 -28.08 0.62
N ARG A 272 -9.24 -28.96 -0.16
CA ARG A 272 -9.37 -28.92 -1.64
C ARG A 272 -10.80 -29.25 -2.12
N SER A 273 -11.60 -29.96 -1.30
CA SER A 273 -13.03 -30.21 -1.53
C SER A 273 -13.93 -29.08 -1.06
N ASN A 274 -13.36 -27.94 -0.67
CA ASN A 274 -14.07 -26.75 -0.22
C ASN A 274 -14.82 -26.91 1.11
N GLU A 275 -14.39 -27.85 1.96
CA GLU A 275 -14.91 -28.04 3.31
C GLU A 275 -14.08 -27.26 4.33
N VAL A 276 -14.73 -26.68 5.34
CA VAL A 276 -14.02 -25.98 6.43
C VAL A 276 -13.35 -27.04 7.32
N VAL A 277 -12.01 -27.02 7.36
CA VAL A 277 -11.18 -27.98 8.12
C VAL A 277 -10.43 -27.33 9.28
N GLY A 278 -10.58 -26.01 9.47
CA GLY A 278 -9.95 -25.27 10.55
C GLY A 278 -10.23 -23.79 10.46
N VAL A 279 -9.65 -23.03 11.41
CA VAL A 279 -9.71 -21.56 11.41
C VAL A 279 -8.35 -20.99 11.80
N ILE A 280 -8.09 -19.73 11.42
CA ILE A 280 -6.93 -18.97 11.88
C ILE A 280 -7.38 -18.08 13.04
N ARG A 281 -6.72 -18.21 14.20
CA ARG A 281 -7.03 -17.43 15.40
C ARG A 281 -5.82 -16.75 15.98
N CYS A 282 -6.01 -15.53 16.48
CA CYS A 282 -5.06 -14.90 17.38
C CYS A 282 -5.20 -15.51 18.76
N THR A 283 -4.15 -16.10 19.29
CA THR A 283 -4.13 -16.77 20.61
C THR A 283 -3.51 -15.91 21.71
N HIS A 284 -2.88 -14.78 21.36
CA HIS A 284 -2.35 -13.87 22.37
C HIS A 284 -3.48 -13.35 23.26
N PRO A 285 -3.35 -13.41 24.60
CA PRO A 285 -4.45 -13.09 25.53
C PRO A 285 -5.10 -11.71 25.30
N GLU A 286 -4.28 -10.72 24.94
CA GLU A 286 -4.78 -9.36 24.67
C GLU A 286 -5.52 -9.23 23.33
N LEU A 287 -5.32 -10.18 22.39
CA LEU A 287 -5.91 -10.17 21.05
C LEU A 287 -6.94 -11.29 20.85
N ALA A 288 -7.02 -12.24 21.76
CA ALA A 288 -7.99 -13.34 21.69
C ALA A 288 -9.43 -12.82 21.80
N LEU A 289 -10.37 -13.52 21.18
CA LEU A 289 -11.80 -13.31 21.47
C LEU A 289 -12.07 -13.63 22.94
N PRO A 290 -12.98 -12.89 23.61
CA PRO A 290 -13.55 -13.39 24.86
C PRO A 290 -14.19 -14.74 24.56
N GLY A 291 -13.84 -15.76 25.36
CA GLY A 291 -14.36 -17.12 25.26
C GLY A 291 -15.85 -17.20 25.54
#